data_aa25c41794391b142d0b32ce07538be2
#
_entry.id   aa25c41794391b142d0b32ce07538be2
#
_cell.length_a   1.000
_cell.length_b   1.000
_cell.length_c   1.000
_cell.angle_alpha   90.00
_cell.angle_beta   90.00
_cell.angle_gamma   90.00
#
_symmetry.space_group_name_H-M   'P 1'
#
loop_
_entity.id
_entity.type
_entity.pdbx_description
1 polymer ?
#
loop_
_entity_poly.entity_id
_entity_poly.type
_entity_poly.pdbx_seq_one_letter_code
_entity_poly.pdbx_strand_id
1 'polypeptide(L)'
;MAYSLPVGEDGWRIGANASRLDYRLVSADFASLNAHGDSVSTGVDASYPIIRSRLQNLFLNLAFDHRQFDNISSGSTTSRYELDSASVTLSGNLFDSLGGGGANSASATWVHGRVNLDGSPNRNADATTARTHGIYDKVRYTASRQQVMTPDVSLYLMYSGQAAGKNLDSSEKFYLGGANGVRAYPANEGGGSKGQMLNLELRWKLPHGLTATAFQDWGRISQNVDNNYAGAPNPNTYSLRGHGLAIGWQADFGLNLKATWAHRQGSNPNPTTTGKDQDGSLDKNRWWLTASLLF
;
A
#
# COMPACT_ATOMS: atom_id res chain seq x y z
N MET A 1 1.85 6.20 -18.76
CA MET A 1 2.66 5.52 -19.80
C MET A 1 3.96 5.10 -19.15
N ALA A 2 4.48 3.90 -19.49
CA ALA A 2 5.78 3.47 -19.02
C ALA A 2 6.50 2.78 -20.18
N TYR A 3 7.81 2.97 -20.27
CA TYR A 3 8.65 2.34 -21.28
C TYR A 3 9.97 1.92 -20.67
N SER A 4 10.49 0.76 -21.03
CA SER A 4 11.80 0.29 -20.57
C SER A 4 12.57 -0.42 -21.66
N LEU A 5 13.89 -0.24 -21.66
CA LEU A 5 14.84 -0.79 -22.62
C LEU A 5 15.92 -1.60 -21.90
N PRO A 6 16.37 -2.74 -22.46
CA PRO A 6 17.60 -3.37 -22.03
C PRO A 6 18.80 -2.49 -22.46
N VAL A 7 19.82 -2.41 -21.60
CA VAL A 7 21.05 -1.64 -21.85
C VAL A 7 22.26 -2.53 -21.57
N GLY A 8 23.14 -2.64 -22.56
CA GLY A 8 24.31 -3.53 -22.50
C GLY A 8 23.93 -5.01 -22.52
N GLU A 9 24.91 -5.86 -22.21
CA GLU A 9 24.79 -7.32 -22.22
C GLU A 9 24.64 -7.90 -20.81
N ASP A 10 24.87 -7.11 -19.76
CA ASP A 10 24.91 -7.53 -18.36
C ASP A 10 23.52 -7.63 -17.71
N GLY A 11 22.43 -7.34 -18.45
CA GLY A 11 21.06 -7.45 -17.97
C GLY A 11 20.47 -6.19 -17.32
N TRP A 12 21.13 -5.04 -17.44
CA TRP A 12 20.55 -3.75 -17.05
C TRP A 12 19.34 -3.41 -17.91
N ARG A 13 18.33 -2.82 -17.27
CA ARG A 13 17.19 -2.20 -17.93
C ARG A 13 17.04 -0.79 -17.40
N ILE A 14 16.76 0.17 -18.29
CA ILE A 14 16.44 1.56 -17.93
C ILE A 14 15.02 1.84 -18.40
N GLY A 15 14.24 2.49 -17.54
CA GLY A 15 12.86 2.86 -17.79
C GLY A 15 12.61 4.34 -17.55
N ALA A 16 11.50 4.81 -18.14
CA ALA A 16 10.91 6.10 -17.84
C ALA A 16 9.38 5.93 -17.77
N ASN A 17 8.74 6.67 -16.88
CA ASN A 17 7.30 6.62 -16.69
C ASN A 17 6.71 8.03 -16.54
N ALA A 18 5.45 8.17 -16.94
CA ALA A 18 4.65 9.35 -16.67
C ALA A 18 3.19 8.94 -16.43
N SER A 19 2.57 9.52 -15.42
CA SER A 19 1.16 9.30 -15.11
C SER A 19 0.48 10.56 -14.60
N ARG A 20 -0.84 10.63 -14.79
CA ARG A 20 -1.71 11.63 -14.20
C ARG A 20 -2.88 10.90 -13.54
N LEU A 21 -3.21 11.33 -12.35
CA LEU A 21 -4.36 10.86 -11.58
C LEU A 21 -5.22 12.08 -11.23
N ASP A 22 -6.48 12.05 -11.64
CA ASP A 22 -7.49 13.00 -11.19
C ASP A 22 -8.42 12.27 -10.21
N TYR A 23 -8.76 12.89 -9.09
CA TYR A 23 -9.64 12.30 -8.08
C TYR A 23 -10.71 13.27 -7.60
N ARG A 24 -11.82 12.73 -7.11
CA ARG A 24 -12.90 13.47 -6.46
C ARG A 24 -13.45 12.66 -5.28
N LEU A 25 -13.71 13.32 -4.17
CA LEU A 25 -14.43 12.73 -3.04
C LEU A 25 -15.93 12.69 -3.37
N VAL A 26 -16.50 11.49 -3.36
CA VAL A 26 -17.92 11.25 -3.74
C VAL A 26 -18.80 10.80 -2.58
N SER A 27 -18.22 10.60 -1.38
CA SER A 27 -19.00 10.23 -0.19
C SER A 27 -19.98 11.35 0.19
N ALA A 28 -21.21 10.98 0.55
CA ALA A 28 -22.25 11.93 0.95
C ALA A 28 -21.83 12.84 2.12
N ASP A 29 -21.04 12.31 3.07
CA ASP A 29 -20.55 13.05 4.24
C ASP A 29 -19.56 14.17 3.87
N PHE A 30 -18.92 14.07 2.71
CA PHE A 30 -17.93 15.04 2.21
C PHE A 30 -18.37 15.78 0.95
N ALA A 31 -19.61 15.53 0.48
CA ALA A 31 -20.12 16.12 -0.77
C ALA A 31 -20.13 17.67 -0.74
N SER A 32 -20.39 18.27 0.41
CA SER A 32 -20.37 19.73 0.60
C SER A 32 -18.99 20.36 0.40
N LEU A 33 -17.92 19.61 0.60
CA LEU A 33 -16.55 20.07 0.40
C LEU A 33 -16.18 20.17 -1.09
N ASN A 34 -16.91 19.48 -1.99
CA ASN A 34 -16.57 19.34 -3.40
C ASN A 34 -15.05 19.13 -3.61
N ALA A 35 -14.46 18.28 -2.75
CA ALA A 35 -13.02 18.08 -2.70
C ALA A 35 -12.56 17.24 -3.89
N HIS A 36 -11.61 17.75 -4.64
CA HIS A 36 -11.01 17.11 -5.79
C HIS A 36 -9.56 17.55 -5.94
N GLY A 37 -8.83 16.89 -6.80
CA GLY A 37 -7.45 17.25 -7.07
C GLY A 37 -6.86 16.41 -8.18
N ASP A 38 -5.63 16.73 -8.52
CA ASP A 38 -4.85 15.96 -9.45
C ASP A 38 -3.42 15.72 -8.94
N SER A 39 -2.80 14.69 -9.48
CA SER A 39 -1.40 14.38 -9.27
C SER A 39 -0.76 14.00 -10.60
N VAL A 40 0.34 14.64 -10.92
CA VAL A 40 1.19 14.31 -12.06
C VAL A 40 2.48 13.70 -11.52
N SER A 41 2.86 12.55 -12.07
CA SER A 41 4.10 11.86 -11.73
C SER A 41 4.92 11.60 -12.98
N THR A 42 6.21 11.90 -12.91
CA THR A 42 7.21 11.53 -13.91
C THR A 42 8.38 10.88 -13.21
N GLY A 43 8.98 9.85 -13.82
CA GLY A 43 10.06 9.13 -13.18
C GLY A 43 10.98 8.44 -14.19
N VAL A 44 12.15 8.08 -13.69
CA VAL A 44 13.12 7.22 -14.36
C VAL A 44 13.54 6.11 -13.43
N ASP A 45 13.80 4.95 -13.98
CA ASP A 45 14.22 3.79 -13.20
C ASP A 45 15.32 2.98 -13.90
N ALA A 46 16.08 2.25 -13.10
CA ALA A 46 17.05 1.28 -13.58
C ALA A 46 16.92 0.00 -12.77
N SER A 47 16.96 -1.16 -13.43
CA SER A 47 16.92 -2.46 -12.77
C SER A 47 18.05 -3.36 -13.22
N TYR A 48 18.56 -4.16 -12.27
CA TYR A 48 19.63 -5.11 -12.49
C TYR A 48 19.36 -6.44 -11.80
N PRO A 49 19.43 -7.60 -12.49
CA PRO A 49 19.31 -8.91 -11.89
C PRO A 49 20.64 -9.34 -11.25
N ILE A 50 20.76 -9.20 -9.91
CA ILE A 50 21.96 -9.62 -9.17
C ILE A 50 22.09 -11.16 -9.21
N ILE A 51 20.98 -11.85 -8.99
CA ILE A 51 20.87 -13.31 -9.09
C ILE A 51 19.70 -13.64 -9.99
N ARG A 52 19.90 -14.52 -10.96
CA ARG A 52 18.85 -15.02 -11.84
C ARG A 52 19.01 -16.51 -12.01
N SER A 53 18.11 -17.29 -11.41
CA SER A 53 18.08 -18.73 -11.54
C SER A 53 16.65 -19.27 -11.50
N ARG A 54 16.49 -20.58 -11.69
CA ARG A 54 15.16 -21.22 -11.67
C ARG A 54 14.51 -21.17 -10.28
N LEU A 55 15.31 -21.24 -9.21
CA LEU A 55 14.80 -21.38 -7.85
C LEU A 55 14.97 -20.10 -7.01
N GLN A 56 15.85 -19.20 -7.42
CA GLN A 56 16.10 -17.96 -6.68
C GLN A 56 16.41 -16.81 -7.62
N ASN A 57 15.88 -15.65 -7.32
CA ASN A 57 16.16 -14.42 -8.03
C ASN A 57 16.35 -13.28 -7.03
N LEU A 58 17.25 -12.37 -7.36
CA LEU A 58 17.48 -11.14 -6.60
C LEU A 58 17.68 -10.00 -7.59
N PHE A 59 16.92 -8.94 -7.43
CA PHE A 59 16.94 -7.76 -8.28
C PHE A 59 17.27 -6.52 -7.46
N LEU A 60 18.06 -5.64 -8.06
CA LEU A 60 18.26 -4.26 -7.60
C LEU A 60 17.42 -3.36 -8.51
N ASN A 61 16.62 -2.46 -7.93
CA ASN A 61 15.96 -1.39 -8.63
C ASN A 61 16.34 -0.05 -8.01
N LEU A 62 16.66 0.91 -8.86
CA LEU A 62 16.92 2.30 -8.54
C LEU A 62 15.83 3.13 -9.24
N ALA A 63 15.22 4.09 -8.55
CA ALA A 63 14.25 4.96 -9.19
C ALA A 63 14.37 6.38 -8.65
N PHE A 64 14.04 7.33 -9.52
CA PHE A 64 13.83 8.73 -9.17
C PHE A 64 12.47 9.17 -9.71
N ASP A 65 11.63 9.74 -8.83
CA ASP A 65 10.30 10.21 -9.16
C ASP A 65 10.13 11.66 -8.75
N HIS A 66 9.55 12.44 -9.66
CA HIS A 66 9.04 13.79 -9.41
C HIS A 66 7.51 13.77 -9.48
N ARG A 67 6.85 14.24 -8.41
CA ARG A 67 5.39 14.27 -8.30
C ARG A 67 4.90 15.66 -7.93
N GLN A 68 3.85 16.11 -8.61
CA GLN A 68 3.15 17.36 -8.33
C GLN A 68 1.73 17.06 -7.90
N PHE A 69 1.24 17.78 -6.90
CA PHE A 69 -0.10 17.61 -6.33
C PHE A 69 -0.81 18.96 -6.28
N ASP A 70 -2.07 18.98 -6.71
CA ASP A 70 -2.98 20.12 -6.54
C ASP A 70 -4.29 19.62 -5.91
N ASN A 71 -4.62 20.12 -4.74
CA ASN A 71 -5.79 19.72 -3.97
C ASN A 71 -6.70 20.91 -3.75
N ILE A 72 -7.96 20.77 -4.12
CA ILE A 72 -8.98 21.82 -4.08
C ILE A 72 -10.12 21.34 -3.17
N SER A 73 -10.61 22.22 -2.30
CA SER A 73 -11.80 21.99 -1.49
C SER A 73 -12.60 23.30 -1.36
N SER A 74 -13.93 23.19 -1.48
CA SER A 74 -14.85 24.35 -1.41
C SER A 74 -14.48 25.47 -2.40
N GLY A 75 -13.98 25.09 -3.58
CA GLY A 75 -13.60 26.03 -4.65
C GLY A 75 -12.26 26.75 -4.45
N SER A 76 -11.50 26.40 -3.43
CA SER A 76 -10.19 27.00 -3.15
C SER A 76 -9.10 25.95 -3.10
N THR A 77 -7.89 26.27 -3.60
CA THR A 77 -6.72 25.41 -3.45
C THR A 77 -6.36 25.29 -1.97
N THR A 78 -6.37 24.08 -1.45
CA THR A 78 -6.01 23.76 -0.05
C THR A 78 -4.54 23.42 0.09
N SER A 79 -3.96 22.74 -0.93
CA SER A 79 -2.51 22.51 -1.01
C SER A 79 -2.08 22.37 -2.47
N ARG A 80 -0.89 22.88 -2.77
CA ARG A 80 -0.19 22.71 -4.05
C ARG A 80 1.28 22.51 -3.75
N TYR A 81 1.83 21.34 -4.08
CA TYR A 81 3.18 21.00 -3.66
C TYR A 81 3.84 19.98 -4.59
N GLU A 82 5.13 19.84 -4.41
CA GLU A 82 5.96 18.91 -5.15
C GLU A 82 6.63 17.91 -4.20
N LEU A 83 6.90 16.73 -4.72
CA LEU A 83 7.60 15.67 -4.01
C LEU A 83 8.61 15.03 -4.95
N ASP A 84 9.89 15.13 -4.60
CA ASP A 84 10.98 14.43 -5.24
C ASP A 84 11.41 13.25 -4.38
N SER A 85 11.66 12.09 -4.99
CA SER A 85 12.14 10.93 -4.26
C SER A 85 13.10 10.08 -5.08
N ALA A 86 14.20 9.68 -4.43
CA ALA A 86 15.10 8.65 -4.91
C ALA A 86 14.89 7.38 -4.08
N SER A 87 14.85 6.23 -4.71
CA SER A 87 14.65 4.95 -4.04
C SER A 87 15.64 3.88 -4.51
N VAL A 88 16.00 3.02 -3.56
CA VAL A 88 16.79 1.81 -3.77
C VAL A 88 15.99 0.63 -3.26
N THR A 89 15.66 -0.31 -4.13
CA THR A 89 14.90 -1.52 -3.79
C THR A 89 15.73 -2.76 -4.06
N LEU A 90 15.85 -3.62 -3.05
CA LEU A 90 16.23 -5.02 -3.21
C LEU A 90 14.97 -5.87 -3.13
N SER A 91 14.75 -6.72 -4.14
CA SER A 91 13.61 -7.64 -4.16
C SER A 91 14.03 -9.00 -4.69
N GLY A 92 13.46 -10.05 -4.13
CA GLY A 92 13.80 -11.39 -4.56
C GLY A 92 12.77 -12.44 -4.20
N ASN A 93 12.95 -13.61 -4.78
CA ASN A 93 12.17 -14.80 -4.47
C ASN A 93 13.08 -16.04 -4.36
N LEU A 94 12.62 -16.98 -3.55
CA LEU A 94 13.28 -18.26 -3.32
C LEU A 94 12.23 -19.36 -3.22
N PHE A 95 12.43 -20.43 -4.01
CA PHE A 95 11.68 -21.68 -3.87
C PHE A 95 12.54 -22.70 -3.11
N ASP A 96 11.96 -23.32 -2.11
CA ASP A 96 12.64 -24.32 -1.27
C ASP A 96 11.79 -25.59 -1.09
N SER A 97 12.40 -26.65 -0.57
CA SER A 97 11.73 -27.92 -0.29
C SER A 97 11.34 -28.12 1.18
N LEU A 98 11.53 -27.10 2.02
CA LEU A 98 11.26 -27.19 3.46
C LEU A 98 9.77 -27.45 3.72
N GLY A 99 9.47 -28.50 4.53
CA GLY A 99 8.11 -28.82 4.96
C GLY A 99 7.14 -29.15 3.81
N GLY A 100 7.59 -29.78 2.72
CA GLY A 100 6.76 -30.08 1.55
C GLY A 100 6.86 -29.05 0.41
N GLY A 101 7.70 -28.03 0.58
CA GLY A 101 7.98 -27.00 -0.41
C GLY A 101 7.35 -25.65 -0.09
N GLY A 102 8.08 -24.60 -0.41
CA GLY A 102 7.64 -23.23 -0.17
C GLY A 102 8.10 -22.26 -1.25
N ALA A 103 7.27 -21.24 -1.47
CA ALA A 103 7.60 -20.07 -2.26
C ALA A 103 7.75 -18.87 -1.34
N ASN A 104 8.93 -18.27 -1.32
CA ASN A 104 9.24 -17.10 -0.53
C ASN A 104 9.42 -15.89 -1.44
N SER A 105 8.97 -14.71 -1.02
CA SER A 105 9.35 -13.45 -1.63
C SER A 105 9.64 -12.41 -0.55
N ALA A 106 10.58 -11.51 -0.84
CA ALA A 106 10.89 -10.38 0.03
C ALA A 106 11.27 -9.16 -0.80
N SER A 107 10.98 -7.97 -0.27
CA SER A 107 11.49 -6.73 -0.78
C SER A 107 11.77 -5.75 0.34
N ALA A 108 12.80 -4.91 0.16
CA ALA A 108 13.10 -3.79 1.02
C ALA A 108 13.44 -2.58 0.15
N THR A 109 12.75 -1.48 0.37
CA THR A 109 12.94 -0.22 -0.35
C THR A 109 13.32 0.88 0.63
N TRP A 110 14.49 1.45 0.48
CA TRP A 110 14.86 2.71 1.11
C TRP A 110 14.47 3.87 0.18
N VAL A 111 13.85 4.89 0.73
CA VAL A 111 13.41 6.09 0.02
C VAL A 111 13.99 7.30 0.72
N HIS A 112 14.73 8.11 -0.02
CA HIS A 112 15.14 9.45 0.36
C HIS A 112 14.33 10.44 -0.47
N GLY A 113 13.54 11.30 0.16
CA GLY A 113 12.66 12.20 -0.54
C GLY A 113 12.60 13.59 0.09
N ARG A 114 12.01 14.52 -0.67
CA ARG A 114 11.77 15.89 -0.24
C ARG A 114 10.36 16.32 -0.62
N VAL A 115 9.62 16.79 0.36
CA VAL A 115 8.32 17.46 0.17
C VAL A 115 8.57 18.97 0.13
N ASN A 116 8.19 19.61 -0.95
CA ASN A 116 8.29 21.06 -1.12
C ASN A 116 6.91 21.71 -1.06
N LEU A 117 6.59 22.37 0.05
CA LEU A 117 5.35 23.12 0.28
C LEU A 117 5.52 24.63 0.03
N ASP A 118 6.63 25.08 -0.58
CA ASP A 118 6.85 26.49 -0.81
C ASP A 118 5.78 27.03 -1.77
N GLY A 119 5.12 28.13 -1.37
CA GLY A 119 3.98 28.70 -2.09
C GLY A 119 2.64 27.95 -1.89
N SER A 120 2.61 26.84 -1.16
CA SER A 120 1.37 26.12 -0.85
C SER A 120 0.58 26.82 0.28
N PRO A 121 -0.76 26.95 0.16
CA PRO A 121 -1.59 27.57 1.19
C PRO A 121 -1.44 26.94 2.58
N ASN A 122 -1.19 25.64 2.67
CA ASN A 122 -1.05 24.92 3.94
C ASN A 122 0.37 24.94 4.54
N ARG A 123 1.33 25.64 3.93
CA ARG A 123 2.74 25.67 4.38
C ARG A 123 2.92 26.11 5.84
N ASN A 124 2.20 27.17 6.25
CA ASN A 124 2.28 27.70 7.61
C ASN A 124 1.59 26.76 8.62
N ALA A 125 0.49 26.14 8.24
CA ALA A 125 -0.18 25.14 9.08
C ALA A 125 0.71 23.91 9.27
N ASP A 126 1.34 23.38 8.20
CA ASP A 126 2.28 22.28 8.29
C ASP A 126 3.44 22.59 9.26
N ALA A 127 4.00 23.79 9.21
CA ALA A 127 5.15 24.19 10.04
C ALA A 127 4.85 24.15 11.55
N THR A 128 3.61 24.32 11.94
CA THR A 128 3.15 24.31 13.35
C THR A 128 2.50 23.00 13.76
N THR A 129 2.30 22.07 12.82
CA THR A 129 1.64 20.78 13.06
C THR A 129 2.54 19.61 12.67
N ALA A 130 2.23 18.89 11.61
CA ALA A 130 2.91 17.64 11.23
C ALA A 130 4.34 17.84 10.73
N ARG A 131 4.71 19.02 10.24
CA ARG A 131 6.06 19.37 9.75
C ARG A 131 6.55 18.41 8.67
N THR A 132 5.70 18.14 7.69
CA THR A 132 5.99 17.20 6.59
C THR A 132 6.95 17.81 5.57
N HIS A 133 6.96 19.14 5.43
CA HIS A 133 7.87 19.84 4.54
C HIS A 133 9.34 19.50 4.80
N GLY A 134 10.13 19.42 3.73
CA GLY A 134 11.57 19.13 3.74
C GLY A 134 11.90 17.67 3.52
N ILE A 135 13.14 17.31 3.81
CA ILE A 135 13.71 15.98 3.55
C ILE A 135 13.13 14.94 4.51
N TYR A 136 12.89 13.76 4.00
CA TYR A 136 12.51 12.58 4.78
C TYR A 136 13.22 11.32 4.28
N ASP A 137 13.41 10.38 5.18
CA ASP A 137 13.86 9.03 4.90
C ASP A 137 12.84 8.03 5.43
N LYS A 138 12.58 6.99 4.63
CA LYS A 138 11.76 5.86 5.05
C LYS A 138 12.26 4.55 4.46
N VAL A 139 11.91 3.46 5.12
CA VAL A 139 12.10 2.10 4.63
C VAL A 139 10.74 1.43 4.56
N ARG A 140 10.41 0.86 3.40
CA ARG A 140 9.29 -0.08 3.22
C ARG A 140 9.84 -1.48 3.07
N TYR A 141 9.14 -2.45 3.63
CA TYR A 141 9.53 -3.85 3.52
C TYR A 141 8.30 -4.76 3.40
N THR A 142 8.49 -5.84 2.67
CA THR A 142 7.53 -6.96 2.60
C THR A 142 8.28 -8.26 2.63
N ALA A 143 7.68 -9.27 3.25
CA ALA A 143 8.13 -10.66 3.19
C ALA A 143 6.90 -11.55 3.15
N SER A 144 6.92 -12.58 2.29
CA SER A 144 5.83 -13.54 2.25
C SER A 144 6.37 -14.96 2.04
N ARG A 145 5.60 -15.93 2.55
CA ARG A 145 5.81 -17.34 2.32
C ARG A 145 4.49 -18.02 2.01
N GLN A 146 4.45 -18.78 0.95
CA GLN A 146 3.41 -19.77 0.70
C GLN A 146 4.00 -21.16 0.95
N GLN A 147 3.53 -21.83 2.00
CA GLN A 147 3.95 -23.14 2.42
C GLN A 147 2.95 -24.19 1.93
N VAL A 148 3.40 -25.17 1.21
CA VAL A 148 2.60 -26.34 0.85
C VAL A 148 2.42 -27.20 2.11
N MET A 149 1.17 -27.47 2.48
CA MET A 149 0.82 -28.34 3.60
C MET A 149 0.39 -29.74 3.11
N THR A 150 -0.44 -29.75 2.07
CA THR A 150 -0.85 -30.92 1.32
C THR A 150 -0.94 -30.55 -0.17
N PRO A 151 -1.18 -31.48 -1.10
CA PRO A 151 -1.35 -31.14 -2.51
C PRO A 151 -2.42 -30.07 -2.78
N ASP A 152 -3.45 -30.00 -1.95
CA ASP A 152 -4.58 -29.09 -2.12
C ASP A 152 -4.62 -27.96 -1.11
N VAL A 153 -3.83 -28.02 -0.02
CA VAL A 153 -3.86 -27.02 1.07
C VAL A 153 -2.52 -26.32 1.19
N SER A 154 -2.54 -25.01 1.23
CA SER A 154 -1.35 -24.19 1.51
C SER A 154 -1.64 -23.12 2.57
N LEU A 155 -0.62 -22.80 3.34
CA LEU A 155 -0.59 -21.68 4.27
C LEU A 155 0.16 -20.52 3.62
N TYR A 156 -0.44 -19.34 3.60
CA TYR A 156 0.20 -18.12 3.12
C TYR A 156 0.34 -17.12 4.28
N LEU A 157 1.54 -16.62 4.44
CA LEU A 157 1.89 -15.59 5.41
C LEU A 157 2.49 -14.42 4.66
N MET A 158 2.03 -13.20 4.92
CA MET A 158 2.63 -11.95 4.43
C MET A 158 2.83 -10.99 5.61
N TYR A 159 4.02 -10.48 5.74
CA TYR A 159 4.39 -9.42 6.66
C TYR A 159 4.89 -8.22 5.87
N SER A 160 4.33 -7.05 6.14
CA SER A 160 4.73 -5.81 5.48
C SER A 160 4.76 -4.64 6.46
N GLY A 161 5.51 -3.60 6.12
CA GLY A 161 5.54 -2.42 6.98
C GLY A 161 6.35 -1.28 6.40
N GLN A 162 6.35 -0.20 7.17
CA GLN A 162 7.09 1.03 6.89
C GLN A 162 7.64 1.61 8.20
N ALA A 163 8.88 2.09 8.15
CA ALA A 163 9.50 2.90 9.18
C ALA A 163 9.96 4.23 8.55
N ALA A 164 9.71 5.36 9.20
CA ALA A 164 10.12 6.68 8.75
C ALA A 164 10.84 7.45 9.85
N GLY A 165 11.74 8.36 9.46
CA GLY A 165 12.50 9.21 10.38
C GLY A 165 11.72 10.43 10.88
N LYS A 166 10.66 10.86 10.16
CA LYS A 166 9.82 12.00 10.49
C LYS A 166 8.36 11.76 10.08
N ASN A 167 7.48 12.69 10.38
CA ASN A 167 6.10 12.66 9.89
C ASN A 167 6.09 12.79 8.36
N LEU A 168 5.30 11.94 7.73
CA LEU A 168 5.21 11.88 6.29
C LEU A 168 3.96 12.57 5.76
N ASP A 169 4.08 13.13 4.57
CA ASP A 169 2.94 13.54 3.76
C ASP A 169 1.98 12.37 3.52
N SER A 170 0.70 12.64 3.31
CA SER A 170 -0.33 11.61 3.10
C SER A 170 -0.01 10.66 1.94
N SER A 171 0.61 11.16 0.87
CA SER A 171 1.02 10.37 -0.30
C SER A 171 2.14 9.37 -0.01
N GLU A 172 2.87 9.56 1.10
CA GLU A 172 4.00 8.73 1.51
C GLU A 172 3.72 7.82 2.70
N LYS A 173 2.53 7.93 3.31
CA LYS A 173 2.12 7.09 4.45
C LYS A 173 1.91 5.63 4.07
N PHE A 174 2.02 4.79 5.07
CA PHE A 174 1.58 3.40 5.02
C PHE A 174 0.13 3.31 5.47
N TYR A 175 -0.69 2.54 4.76
CA TYR A 175 -2.10 2.36 5.06
C TYR A 175 -2.40 0.91 5.39
N LEU A 176 -3.25 0.68 6.40
CA LEU A 176 -3.59 -0.67 6.85
C LEU A 176 -4.79 -1.24 6.11
N GLY A 177 -5.83 -0.44 5.85
CA GLY A 177 -7.10 -0.92 5.28
C GLY A 177 -7.04 -1.22 3.79
N GLY A 178 -8.09 -1.86 3.29
CA GLY A 178 -8.27 -2.17 1.88
C GLY A 178 -8.24 -3.66 1.56
N ALA A 179 -8.56 -3.99 0.30
CA ALA A 179 -8.67 -5.37 -0.19
C ALA A 179 -7.37 -6.20 -0.05
N ASN A 180 -6.21 -5.54 -0.02
CA ASN A 180 -4.88 -6.16 0.14
C ASN A 180 -4.26 -5.87 1.52
N GLY A 181 -5.02 -5.24 2.42
CA GLY A 181 -4.60 -4.87 3.77
C GLY A 181 -5.35 -5.65 4.84
N VAL A 182 -5.76 -4.93 5.89
CA VAL A 182 -6.74 -5.42 6.87
C VAL A 182 -8.12 -5.30 6.22
N ARG A 183 -8.57 -6.37 5.58
CA ARG A 183 -9.70 -6.41 4.63
C ARG A 183 -11.05 -6.02 5.22
N ALA A 184 -11.17 -6.01 6.52
CA ALA A 184 -12.39 -5.58 7.24
C ALA A 184 -12.54 -4.06 7.34
N TYR A 185 -11.61 -3.28 6.79
CA TYR A 185 -11.61 -1.82 6.80
C TYR A 185 -11.50 -1.26 5.38
N PRO A 186 -12.03 -0.05 5.11
CA PRO A 186 -11.98 0.56 3.79
C PRO A 186 -10.54 0.83 3.33
N ALA A 187 -10.37 1.08 2.05
CA ALA A 187 -9.11 1.58 1.52
C ALA A 187 -8.73 2.90 2.22
N ASN A 188 -7.44 3.13 2.41
CA ASN A 188 -6.88 4.30 3.09
C ASN A 188 -7.21 4.44 4.58
N GLU A 189 -7.84 3.44 5.22
CA GLU A 189 -7.99 3.41 6.67
C GLU A 189 -6.65 3.13 7.35
N GLY A 190 -6.42 3.75 8.50
CA GLY A 190 -5.23 3.51 9.29
C GLY A 190 -3.95 3.99 8.60
N GLY A 191 -3.92 5.25 8.14
CA GLY A 191 -2.74 5.86 7.52
C GLY A 191 -1.73 6.37 8.53
N GLY A 192 -0.42 6.11 8.32
CA GLY A 192 0.61 6.60 9.22
C GLY A 192 2.03 6.56 8.66
N SER A 193 2.90 7.29 9.34
CA SER A 193 4.33 7.37 8.98
C SER A 193 5.08 6.09 9.30
N LYS A 194 4.63 5.33 10.32
CA LYS A 194 5.17 4.01 10.69
C LYS A 194 4.04 3.01 10.82
N GLY A 195 4.24 1.80 10.34
CA GLY A 195 3.23 0.75 10.46
C GLY A 195 3.76 -0.62 10.09
N GLN A 196 3.01 -1.63 10.50
CA GLN A 196 3.26 -3.02 10.17
C GLN A 196 1.95 -3.78 10.03
N MET A 197 1.93 -4.77 9.19
CA MET A 197 0.75 -5.57 8.86
C MET A 197 1.14 -7.04 8.68
N LEU A 198 0.26 -7.91 9.15
CA LEU A 198 0.37 -9.36 9.03
C LEU A 198 -0.93 -9.90 8.44
N ASN A 199 -0.82 -10.64 7.34
CA ASN A 199 -1.92 -11.38 6.74
C ASN A 199 -1.58 -12.87 6.80
N LEU A 200 -2.47 -13.66 7.35
CA LEU A 200 -2.39 -15.11 7.42
C LEU A 200 -3.57 -15.71 6.66
N GLU A 201 -3.31 -16.64 5.74
CA GLU A 201 -4.34 -17.28 4.93
C GLU A 201 -4.14 -18.80 4.87
N LEU A 202 -5.20 -19.53 5.11
CA LEU A 202 -5.30 -20.94 4.78
C LEU A 202 -6.05 -21.05 3.45
N ARG A 203 -5.39 -21.57 2.42
CA ARG A 203 -5.89 -21.67 1.06
C ARG A 203 -6.12 -23.14 0.70
N TRP A 204 -7.29 -23.44 0.20
CA TRP A 204 -7.69 -24.77 -0.23
C TRP A 204 -8.07 -24.75 -1.71
N LYS A 205 -7.33 -25.49 -2.51
CA LYS A 205 -7.63 -25.73 -3.92
C LYS A 205 -8.81 -26.69 -4.03
N LEU A 206 -9.78 -26.32 -4.84
CA LEU A 206 -10.98 -27.10 -5.12
C LEU A 206 -11.02 -27.43 -6.61
N PRO A 207 -11.84 -28.41 -7.04
CA PRO A 207 -12.02 -28.71 -8.47
C PRO A 207 -12.46 -27.48 -9.28
N HIS A 208 -12.30 -27.54 -10.60
CA HIS A 208 -12.77 -26.52 -11.57
C HIS A 208 -12.17 -25.12 -11.39
N GLY A 209 -10.89 -25.05 -10.98
CA GLY A 209 -10.17 -23.78 -10.81
C GLY A 209 -10.61 -22.94 -9.62
N LEU A 210 -11.38 -23.51 -8.69
CA LEU A 210 -11.81 -22.83 -7.47
C LEU A 210 -10.75 -22.87 -6.37
N THR A 211 -10.70 -21.83 -5.55
CA THR A 211 -9.87 -21.76 -4.33
C THR A 211 -10.66 -21.13 -3.20
N ALA A 212 -10.89 -21.87 -2.13
CA ALA A 212 -11.42 -21.33 -0.88
C ALA A 212 -10.28 -20.82 0.01
N THR A 213 -10.49 -19.70 0.69
CA THR A 213 -9.50 -19.09 1.59
C THR A 213 -10.18 -18.67 2.88
N ALA A 214 -9.61 -19.07 4.01
CA ALA A 214 -9.91 -18.48 5.32
C ALA A 214 -8.72 -17.61 5.73
N PHE A 215 -8.98 -16.44 6.32
CA PHE A 215 -7.90 -15.51 6.63
C PHE A 215 -8.08 -14.76 7.95
N GLN A 216 -6.94 -14.32 8.49
CA GLN A 216 -6.82 -13.39 9.61
C GLN A 216 -5.87 -12.28 9.24
N ASP A 217 -6.31 -11.03 9.40
CA ASP A 217 -5.53 -9.82 9.17
C ASP A 217 -5.29 -9.08 10.48
N TRP A 218 -4.09 -8.55 10.63
CA TRP A 218 -3.71 -7.67 11.71
C TRP A 218 -2.80 -6.57 11.20
N GLY A 219 -2.97 -5.35 11.71
CA GLY A 219 -2.07 -4.24 11.44
C GLY A 219 -1.97 -3.31 12.63
N ARG A 220 -0.81 -2.66 12.77
CA ARG A 220 -0.55 -1.60 13.74
C ARG A 220 0.05 -0.40 13.03
N ILE A 221 -0.45 0.79 13.36
CA ILE A 221 -0.04 2.05 12.74
C ILE A 221 0.32 3.08 13.80
N SER A 222 1.33 3.90 13.52
CA SER A 222 1.59 5.17 14.20
C SER A 222 1.43 6.28 13.18
N GLN A 223 0.46 7.16 13.40
CA GLN A 223 0.10 8.21 12.45
C GLN A 223 1.28 9.17 12.24
N ASN A 224 1.92 9.56 13.33
CA ASN A 224 3.06 10.45 13.36
C ASN A 224 4.26 9.82 14.09
N VAL A 225 5.46 10.19 13.69
CA VAL A 225 6.72 9.92 14.40
C VAL A 225 6.88 10.90 15.56
N ASP A 226 6.71 12.20 15.26
CA ASP A 226 6.61 13.27 16.23
C ASP A 226 5.13 13.71 16.33
N ASN A 227 4.53 13.46 17.48
CA ASN A 227 3.12 13.79 17.78
C ASN A 227 2.98 14.90 18.80
N ASN A 228 4.04 15.70 19.01
CA ASN A 228 4.07 16.76 20.00
C ASN A 228 3.70 18.13 19.40
N TYR A 229 2.41 18.30 19.07
CA TYR A 229 1.85 19.58 18.60
C TYR A 229 0.36 19.69 18.96
N ALA A 230 -0.18 20.90 18.97
CA ALA A 230 -1.59 21.13 19.27
C ALA A 230 -2.50 20.52 18.18
N GLY A 231 -3.51 19.75 18.60
CA GLY A 231 -4.41 19.04 17.69
C GLY A 231 -3.82 17.77 17.09
N ALA A 232 -2.71 17.27 17.61
CA ALA A 232 -2.12 16.01 17.18
C ALA A 232 -3.11 14.83 17.35
N PRO A 233 -3.06 13.80 16.48
CA PRO A 233 -3.95 12.66 16.58
C PRO A 233 -3.89 11.95 17.93
N ASN A 234 -5.07 11.60 18.45
CA ASN A 234 -5.22 10.81 19.65
C ASN A 234 -6.33 9.76 19.46
N PRO A 235 -5.99 8.45 19.43
CA PRO A 235 -4.65 7.86 19.65
C PRO A 235 -3.70 8.06 18.45
N ASN A 236 -2.42 8.31 18.72
CA ASN A 236 -1.40 8.33 17.66
C ASN A 236 -1.09 6.92 17.13
N THR A 237 -1.14 5.92 18.02
CA THR A 237 -0.81 4.53 17.67
C THR A 237 -1.99 3.63 18.01
N TYR A 238 -2.41 2.80 17.04
CA TYR A 238 -3.50 1.85 17.21
C TYR A 238 -3.36 0.64 16.28
N SER A 239 -4.24 -0.35 16.47
CA SER A 239 -4.26 -1.57 15.65
C SER A 239 -5.62 -1.81 15.06
N LEU A 240 -5.63 -2.34 13.84
CA LEU A 240 -6.82 -2.84 13.14
C LEU A 240 -6.74 -4.36 13.02
N ARG A 241 -7.89 -5.05 13.09
CA ARG A 241 -7.98 -6.50 13.00
C ARG A 241 -9.23 -6.91 12.25
N GLY A 242 -9.13 -7.99 11.49
CA GLY A 242 -10.26 -8.59 10.81
C GLY A 242 -9.97 -10.02 10.41
N HIS A 243 -11.03 -10.79 10.17
CA HIS A 243 -10.96 -12.14 9.63
C HIS A 243 -12.03 -12.31 8.56
N GLY A 244 -11.95 -13.37 7.80
CA GLY A 244 -12.96 -13.61 6.79
C GLY A 244 -12.69 -14.81 5.91
N LEU A 245 -13.47 -14.87 4.84
CA LEU A 245 -13.44 -15.93 3.85
C LEU A 245 -13.35 -15.31 2.45
N ALA A 246 -12.72 -16.03 1.54
CA ALA A 246 -12.76 -15.67 0.14
C ALA A 246 -12.93 -16.92 -0.73
N ILE A 247 -13.57 -16.73 -1.87
CA ILE A 247 -13.63 -17.71 -2.95
C ILE A 247 -13.02 -17.07 -4.19
N GLY A 248 -12.03 -17.75 -4.76
CA GLY A 248 -11.41 -17.42 -6.04
C GLY A 248 -11.83 -18.42 -7.09
N TRP A 249 -11.96 -17.97 -8.32
CA TRP A 249 -12.16 -18.80 -9.50
C TRP A 249 -11.24 -18.34 -10.61
N GLN A 250 -10.47 -19.29 -11.15
CA GLN A 250 -9.62 -19.10 -12.30
C GLN A 250 -10.19 -19.93 -13.46
N ALA A 251 -10.70 -19.24 -14.47
CA ALA A 251 -11.20 -19.86 -15.68
C ALA A 251 -10.06 -20.18 -16.66
N ASP A 252 -10.24 -21.21 -17.48
CA ASP A 252 -9.24 -21.66 -18.45
C ASP A 252 -8.92 -20.61 -19.52
N PHE A 253 -9.84 -19.68 -19.79
CA PHE A 253 -9.66 -18.59 -20.76
C PHE A 253 -9.00 -17.33 -20.16
N GLY A 254 -8.38 -17.42 -18.97
CA GLY A 254 -7.60 -16.33 -18.36
C GLY A 254 -8.38 -15.37 -17.45
N LEU A 255 -9.70 -15.57 -17.25
CA LEU A 255 -10.47 -14.77 -16.30
C LEU A 255 -10.20 -15.26 -14.86
N ASN A 256 -9.85 -14.33 -13.98
CA ASN A 256 -9.73 -14.56 -12.55
C ASN A 256 -10.77 -13.71 -11.82
N LEU A 257 -11.60 -14.34 -11.00
CA LEU A 257 -12.56 -13.69 -10.12
C LEU A 257 -12.23 -14.03 -8.68
N LYS A 258 -12.38 -13.06 -7.78
CA LYS A 258 -12.26 -13.28 -6.33
C LYS A 258 -13.31 -12.47 -5.60
N ALA A 259 -14.16 -13.16 -4.82
CA ALA A 259 -15.06 -12.55 -3.85
C ALA A 259 -14.52 -12.78 -2.44
N THR A 260 -14.45 -11.71 -1.65
CA THR A 260 -13.95 -11.74 -0.28
C THR A 260 -14.97 -11.12 0.65
N TRP A 261 -15.34 -11.83 1.71
CA TRP A 261 -16.08 -11.32 2.85
C TRP A 261 -15.13 -11.18 4.05
N ALA A 262 -15.13 -10.01 4.69
CA ALA A 262 -14.30 -9.70 5.84
C ALA A 262 -15.13 -9.13 6.98
N HIS A 263 -14.86 -9.60 8.19
CA HIS A 263 -15.50 -9.15 9.42
C HIS A 263 -14.50 -8.45 10.33
N ARG A 264 -14.87 -7.25 10.81
CA ARG A 264 -14.08 -6.43 11.72
C ARG A 264 -14.09 -7.00 13.13
N GLN A 265 -12.91 -7.13 13.72
CA GLN A 265 -12.74 -7.47 15.14
C GLN A 265 -12.62 -6.19 15.97
N GLY A 266 -13.62 -5.92 16.81
CA GLY A 266 -13.69 -4.70 17.62
C GLY A 266 -14.31 -3.50 16.88
N SER A 267 -14.05 -2.30 17.38
CA SER A 267 -14.42 -1.01 16.78
C SER A 267 -13.22 -0.40 16.05
N ASN A 268 -13.47 0.63 15.21
CA ASN A 268 -12.41 1.49 14.69
C ASN A 268 -11.83 2.32 15.84
N PRO A 269 -10.53 2.21 16.17
CA PRO A 269 -9.94 2.97 17.26
C PRO A 269 -9.72 4.46 16.95
N ASN A 270 -9.77 4.83 15.66
CA ASN A 270 -9.54 6.19 15.19
C ASN A 270 -10.60 6.59 14.13
N PRO A 271 -11.88 6.67 14.54
CA PRO A 271 -12.95 7.06 13.62
C PRO A 271 -12.84 8.54 13.24
N THR A 272 -13.53 8.93 12.18
CA THR A 272 -13.75 10.34 11.83
C THR A 272 -14.50 11.08 12.94
N THR A 273 -14.59 12.39 12.85
CA THR A 273 -15.35 13.23 13.81
C THR A 273 -16.84 12.86 13.86
N THR A 274 -17.37 12.23 12.82
CA THR A 274 -18.74 11.69 12.77
C THR A 274 -18.86 10.26 13.30
N GLY A 275 -17.77 9.69 13.84
CA GLY A 275 -17.75 8.33 14.38
C GLY A 275 -17.67 7.22 13.34
N LYS A 276 -17.39 7.56 12.07
CA LYS A 276 -17.35 6.64 10.94
C LYS A 276 -15.92 6.31 10.48
N ASP A 277 -15.79 5.34 9.59
CA ASP A 277 -14.53 5.06 8.87
C ASP A 277 -14.22 6.17 7.86
N GLN A 278 -13.01 6.18 7.30
CA GLN A 278 -12.53 7.21 6.37
C GLN A 278 -13.36 7.30 5.06
N ASP A 279 -14.07 6.24 4.68
CA ASP A 279 -14.99 6.23 3.53
C ASP A 279 -16.42 6.69 3.88
N GLY A 280 -16.69 7.08 5.12
CA GLY A 280 -18.02 7.46 5.61
C GLY A 280 -18.91 6.26 5.98
N SER A 281 -18.44 5.03 5.87
CA SER A 281 -19.18 3.83 6.31
C SER A 281 -18.93 3.53 7.79
N LEU A 282 -19.73 2.62 8.36
CA LEU A 282 -19.55 2.09 9.72
C LEU A 282 -19.77 0.57 9.75
N ASP A 283 -19.54 -0.08 8.62
CA ASP A 283 -19.85 -1.49 8.44
C ASP A 283 -18.84 -2.38 9.15
N LYS A 284 -19.33 -3.35 9.92
CA LYS A 284 -18.51 -4.41 10.50
C LYS A 284 -18.18 -5.51 9.49
N ASN A 285 -18.97 -5.65 8.44
CA ASN A 285 -18.81 -6.62 7.37
C ASN A 285 -18.50 -5.90 6.06
N ARG A 286 -17.44 -6.30 5.38
CA ARG A 286 -17.04 -5.68 4.12
C ARG A 286 -16.88 -6.75 3.04
N TRP A 287 -17.31 -6.40 1.84
CA TRP A 287 -17.18 -7.24 0.67
C TRP A 287 -16.22 -6.61 -0.33
N TRP A 288 -15.37 -7.46 -0.92
CA TRP A 288 -14.52 -7.08 -2.02
C TRP A 288 -14.75 -8.03 -3.19
N LEU A 289 -14.89 -7.48 -4.38
CA LEU A 289 -14.95 -8.23 -5.62
C LEU A 289 -13.81 -7.78 -6.52
N THR A 290 -13.01 -8.72 -6.98
CA THR A 290 -11.89 -8.47 -7.89
C THR A 290 -12.07 -9.32 -9.13
N ALA A 291 -11.88 -8.72 -10.30
CA ALA A 291 -11.87 -9.40 -11.59
C ALA A 291 -10.63 -8.98 -12.37
N SER A 292 -9.94 -9.92 -13.00
CA SER A 292 -8.85 -9.67 -13.93
C SER A 292 -8.93 -10.64 -15.10
N LEU A 293 -8.62 -10.15 -16.28
CA LEU A 293 -8.56 -10.94 -17.52
C LEU A 293 -7.15 -10.85 -18.10
N LEU A 294 -6.53 -12.00 -18.33
CA LEU A 294 -5.26 -12.12 -19.04
C LEU A 294 -5.56 -12.52 -20.50
N PHE A 295 -5.10 -11.75 -21.44
CA PHE A 295 -5.27 -11.97 -22.89
C PHE A 295 -3.94 -11.84 -23.61
#